data_a930b61dad9fd3ea22a1d624c37b88e8
#
_entry.id   a930b61dad9fd3ea22a1d624c37b88e8
#
_cell.length_a   1.000
_cell.length_b   1.000
_cell.length_c   1.000
_cell.angle_alpha   90.00
_cell.angle_beta   90.00
_cell.angle_gamma   90.00
#
_symmetry.space_group_name_H-M   'P 1'
#
loop_
_entity.id
_entity.type
_entity.pdbx_description
1 polymer ?
#
loop_
_entity_poly.entity_id
_entity_poly.type
_entity_poly.pdbx_seq_one_letter_code
_entity_poly.pdbx_strand_id
1 'polypeptide(L)'
;MVHGAFCGGWSFERFRTPFEAAGYTVLTPDLRGHADGEPGSKVAGVSMSDYAADIAKLCAEQSEPPVLLGHSLGGLVAQLAARKARIHALALLAPSPPWGVATWSFEEAATAFGVQVMGAFSTGAMEPDRGLMRMYSLDRMSPDDREAAVARLRPESATAIRETLNWWLDPFMTTSVGAGSIGAPALVIAGERDVVHPPTTARATAERIGGRFETMPGMSHWLLGEPGWEDVAARVLTWLSAEAKAAA
;
A
#
# COMPACT_ATOMS: atom_id res chain seq x y z
N MET A 1 1.02 0.50 10.27
CA MET A 1 1.57 0.30 8.92
C MET A 1 0.75 -0.77 8.23
N VAL A 2 0.32 -0.57 6.97
CA VAL A 2 -0.65 -1.40 6.24
C VAL A 2 0.03 -2.02 5.03
N HIS A 3 0.07 -3.35 4.96
CA HIS A 3 0.80 -4.12 3.96
C HIS A 3 0.12 -4.15 2.58
N GLY A 4 0.90 -4.45 1.54
CA GLY A 4 0.43 -4.61 0.16
C GLY A 4 -0.25 -5.94 -0.12
N ALA A 5 -0.73 -6.10 -1.35
CA ALA A 5 -1.36 -7.33 -1.82
C ALA A 5 -0.45 -8.55 -1.64
N PHE A 6 -1.04 -9.69 -1.33
CA PHE A 6 -0.36 -10.98 -1.13
C PHE A 6 0.61 -11.03 0.04
N CYS A 7 0.72 -9.97 0.85
CA CYS A 7 1.68 -9.82 1.94
C CYS A 7 1.02 -10.02 3.30
N GLY A 8 1.72 -9.64 4.35
CA GLY A 8 1.27 -9.54 5.73
C GLY A 8 2.04 -8.43 6.45
N GLY A 9 1.74 -8.21 7.71
CA GLY A 9 2.43 -7.20 8.53
C GLY A 9 3.95 -7.37 8.59
N TRP A 10 4.44 -8.57 8.31
CA TRP A 10 5.85 -8.89 8.19
C TRP A 10 6.61 -8.04 7.16
N SER A 11 5.92 -7.54 6.15
CA SER A 11 6.54 -6.70 5.11
C SER A 11 7.18 -5.43 5.67
N PHE A 12 6.74 -4.99 6.86
CA PHE A 12 7.26 -3.82 7.56
C PHE A 12 8.29 -4.14 8.66
N GLU A 13 8.79 -5.37 8.76
CA GLU A 13 9.74 -5.75 9.81
C GLU A 13 10.97 -4.81 9.86
N ARG A 14 11.51 -4.43 8.69
CA ARG A 14 12.65 -3.51 8.59
C ARG A 14 12.30 -2.08 9.03
N PHE A 15 11.09 -1.62 8.76
CA PHE A 15 10.63 -0.28 9.14
C PHE A 15 10.35 -0.16 10.64
N ARG A 16 10.04 -1.25 11.33
CA ARG A 16 9.73 -1.23 12.75
C ARG A 16 10.84 -0.57 13.55
N THR A 17 12.09 -1.03 13.43
CA THR A 17 13.21 -0.58 14.23
C THR A 17 13.48 0.93 14.17
N PRO A 18 13.60 1.59 12.99
CA PRO A 18 13.83 3.03 12.94
C PRO A 18 12.66 3.85 13.48
N PHE A 19 11.41 3.38 13.31
CA PHE A 19 10.24 4.09 13.84
C PHE A 19 10.13 3.94 15.36
N GLU A 20 10.39 2.76 15.92
CA GLU A 20 10.44 2.54 17.38
C GLU A 20 11.58 3.35 18.02
N ALA A 21 12.74 3.40 17.38
CA ALA A 21 13.85 4.25 17.82
C ALA A 21 13.53 5.74 17.81
N ALA A 22 12.61 6.18 16.92
CA ALA A 22 12.10 7.54 16.88
C ALA A 22 10.94 7.81 17.87
N GLY A 23 10.59 6.82 18.72
CA GLY A 23 9.59 6.95 19.77
C GLY A 23 8.15 6.58 19.38
N TYR A 24 7.94 5.99 18.20
CA TYR A 24 6.62 5.52 17.77
C TYR A 24 6.31 4.12 18.31
N THR A 25 5.07 3.89 18.74
CA THR A 25 4.53 2.54 18.88
C THR A 25 4.10 2.03 17.51
N VAL A 26 4.76 0.99 17.01
CA VAL A 26 4.55 0.48 15.66
C VAL A 26 3.57 -0.70 15.66
N LEU A 27 2.45 -0.54 14.95
CA LEU A 27 1.49 -1.59 14.68
C LEU A 27 1.57 -1.99 13.21
N THR A 28 1.69 -3.29 12.95
CA THR A 28 1.73 -3.88 11.61
C THR A 28 0.66 -4.98 11.50
N PRO A 29 -0.65 -4.61 11.54
CA PRO A 29 -1.70 -5.61 11.49
C PRO A 29 -1.65 -6.37 10.17
N ASP A 30 -1.97 -7.67 10.22
CA ASP A 30 -2.37 -8.40 9.04
C ASP A 30 -3.80 -7.96 8.65
N LEU A 31 -4.01 -7.68 7.37
CA LEU A 31 -5.36 -7.48 6.84
C LEU A 31 -6.16 -8.78 7.00
N ARG A 32 -7.48 -8.69 7.11
CA ARG A 32 -8.32 -9.88 7.32
C ARG A 32 -8.03 -10.98 6.29
N GLY A 33 -7.84 -12.20 6.77
CA GLY A 33 -7.49 -13.35 5.97
C GLY A 33 -6.00 -13.51 5.65
N HIS A 34 -5.14 -12.58 6.11
CA HIS A 34 -3.69 -12.62 5.88
C HIS A 34 -2.88 -13.06 7.10
N ALA A 35 -3.50 -13.26 8.27
CA ALA A 35 -2.79 -13.69 9.46
C ALA A 35 -2.16 -15.09 9.27
N ASP A 36 -1.01 -15.30 9.90
CA ASP A 36 -0.33 -16.59 9.86
C ASP A 36 -1.24 -17.70 10.39
N GLY A 37 -1.28 -18.83 9.67
CA GLY A 37 -2.13 -19.97 9.99
C GLY A 37 -3.60 -19.83 9.56
N GLU A 38 -4.04 -18.67 9.06
CA GLU A 38 -5.39 -18.57 8.50
C GLU A 38 -5.49 -19.26 7.13
N PRO A 39 -6.62 -19.94 6.84
CA PRO A 39 -6.86 -20.46 5.49
C PRO A 39 -6.93 -19.34 4.47
N GLY A 40 -6.22 -19.47 3.34
CA GLY A 40 -6.23 -18.48 2.26
C GLY A 40 -7.62 -18.18 1.69
N SER A 41 -8.57 -19.09 1.85
CA SER A 41 -9.97 -18.88 1.45
C SER A 41 -10.68 -17.77 2.24
N LYS A 42 -10.17 -17.34 3.39
CA LYS A 42 -10.76 -16.25 4.20
C LYS A 42 -10.71 -14.87 3.52
N VAL A 43 -9.85 -14.67 2.55
CA VAL A 43 -9.84 -13.43 1.75
C VAL A 43 -10.94 -13.41 0.69
N ALA A 44 -11.61 -14.54 0.41
CA ALA A 44 -12.61 -14.63 -0.64
C ALA A 44 -13.76 -13.63 -0.40
N GLY A 45 -14.06 -12.81 -1.42
CA GLY A 45 -15.13 -11.82 -1.39
C GLY A 45 -14.85 -10.56 -0.55
N VAL A 46 -13.71 -10.47 0.12
CA VAL A 46 -13.32 -9.28 0.89
C VAL A 46 -13.10 -8.11 -0.07
N SER A 47 -13.72 -6.97 0.19
CA SER A 47 -13.58 -5.75 -0.62
C SER A 47 -12.53 -4.80 -0.05
N MET A 48 -12.11 -3.83 -0.85
CA MET A 48 -11.26 -2.73 -0.38
C MET A 48 -11.93 -1.92 0.73
N SER A 49 -13.27 -1.82 0.70
CA SER A 49 -14.02 -1.14 1.76
C SER A 49 -14.01 -1.90 3.09
N ASP A 50 -13.93 -3.25 3.06
CA ASP A 50 -13.79 -4.08 4.26
C ASP A 50 -12.42 -3.88 4.91
N TYR A 51 -11.35 -3.96 4.12
CA TYR A 51 -9.99 -3.67 4.60
C TYR A 51 -9.91 -2.26 5.22
N ALA A 52 -10.47 -1.26 4.52
CA ALA A 52 -10.46 0.11 5.01
C ALA A 52 -11.27 0.27 6.31
N ALA A 53 -12.36 -0.46 6.48
CA ALA A 53 -13.16 -0.43 7.70
C ALA A 53 -12.40 -1.01 8.90
N ASP A 54 -11.67 -2.12 8.69
CA ASP A 54 -10.84 -2.71 9.75
C ASP A 54 -9.73 -1.77 10.20
N ILE A 55 -9.02 -1.15 9.25
CA ILE A 55 -7.96 -0.18 9.57
C ILE A 55 -8.53 1.09 10.22
N ALA A 56 -9.67 1.59 9.75
CA ALA A 56 -10.33 2.75 10.37
C ALA A 56 -10.77 2.45 11.81
N LYS A 57 -11.28 1.24 12.07
CA LYS A 57 -11.62 0.79 13.43
C LYS A 57 -10.36 0.75 14.31
N LEU A 58 -9.28 0.14 13.82
CA LEU A 58 -8.01 0.11 14.56
C LEU A 58 -7.50 1.52 14.88
N CYS A 59 -7.63 2.47 13.96
CA CYS A 59 -7.27 3.87 14.21
C CYS A 59 -8.14 4.49 15.31
N ALA A 60 -9.44 4.23 15.31
CA ALA A 60 -10.36 4.76 16.31
C ALA A 60 -10.15 4.19 17.72
N GLU A 61 -9.53 3.02 17.83
CA GLU A 61 -9.17 2.38 19.10
C GLU A 61 -7.90 2.96 19.74
N GLN A 62 -7.15 3.81 19.01
CA GLN A 62 -5.96 4.44 19.56
C GLN A 62 -6.31 5.66 20.41
N SER A 63 -5.55 5.87 21.49
CA SER A 63 -5.72 7.02 22.39
C SER A 63 -5.45 8.36 21.70
N GLU A 64 -4.59 8.36 20.70
CA GLU A 64 -4.23 9.52 19.88
C GLU A 64 -4.38 9.19 18.40
N PRO A 65 -4.67 10.20 17.53
CA PRO A 65 -4.74 9.97 16.09
C PRO A 65 -3.43 9.39 15.56
N PRO A 66 -3.43 8.17 14.99
CA PRO A 66 -2.19 7.53 14.56
C PRO A 66 -1.67 8.11 13.23
N VAL A 67 -0.38 7.90 12.96
CA VAL A 67 0.17 8.00 11.61
C VAL A 67 -0.20 6.72 10.86
N LEU A 68 -0.85 6.85 9.70
CA LEU A 68 -1.03 5.73 8.78
C LEU A 68 0.10 5.70 7.76
N LEU A 69 0.73 4.54 7.63
CA LEU A 69 1.72 4.27 6.60
C LEU A 69 1.25 3.06 5.80
N GLY A 70 1.11 3.19 4.48
CA GLY A 70 0.61 2.11 3.63
C GLY A 70 1.50 1.89 2.41
N HIS A 71 1.71 0.61 2.04
CA HIS A 71 2.47 0.20 0.86
C HIS A 71 1.56 -0.44 -0.18
N SER A 72 1.73 -0.09 -1.45
CA SER A 72 1.02 -0.71 -2.58
C SER A 72 -0.51 -0.71 -2.37
N LEU A 73 -1.19 -1.87 -2.43
CA LEU A 73 -2.61 -2.02 -2.10
C LEU A 73 -2.93 -1.47 -0.71
N GLY A 74 -2.07 -1.72 0.29
CA GLY A 74 -2.21 -1.14 1.63
C GLY A 74 -2.14 0.39 1.65
N GLY A 75 -1.49 1.01 0.67
CA GLY A 75 -1.52 2.45 0.46
C GLY A 75 -2.91 2.95 0.06
N LEU A 76 -3.65 2.20 -0.77
CA LEU A 76 -5.04 2.52 -1.09
C LEU A 76 -5.97 2.25 0.08
N VAL A 77 -5.76 1.13 0.82
CA VAL A 77 -6.49 0.86 2.06
C VAL A 77 -6.31 2.00 3.07
N ALA A 78 -5.08 2.49 3.24
CA ALA A 78 -4.78 3.60 4.15
C ALA A 78 -5.48 4.91 3.72
N GLN A 79 -5.53 5.22 2.42
CA GLN A 79 -6.28 6.36 1.89
C GLN A 79 -7.78 6.26 2.21
N LEU A 80 -8.37 5.09 1.98
CA LEU A 80 -9.80 4.84 2.24
C LEU A 80 -10.11 4.87 3.74
N ALA A 81 -9.23 4.35 4.60
CA ALA A 81 -9.37 4.40 6.06
C ALA A 81 -9.25 5.83 6.60
N ALA A 82 -8.32 6.62 6.06
CA ALA A 82 -8.12 8.02 6.44
C ALA A 82 -9.34 8.93 6.21
N ARG A 83 -10.25 8.53 5.30
CA ARG A 83 -11.53 9.22 5.10
C ARG A 83 -12.57 8.91 6.19
N LYS A 84 -12.36 7.84 6.94
CA LYS A 84 -13.32 7.30 7.92
C LYS A 84 -12.85 7.49 9.38
N ALA A 85 -11.57 7.75 9.60
CA ALA A 85 -10.97 7.87 10.92
C ALA A 85 -10.10 9.13 11.03
N ARG A 86 -9.99 9.68 12.24
CA ARG A 86 -9.00 10.71 12.52
C ARG A 86 -7.60 10.09 12.51
N ILE A 87 -6.71 10.69 11.74
CA ILE A 87 -5.30 10.34 11.69
C ILE A 87 -4.44 11.58 11.87
N HIS A 88 -3.22 11.42 12.34
CA HIS A 88 -2.25 12.51 12.47
C HIS A 88 -1.60 12.84 11.13
N ALA A 89 -1.21 11.84 10.36
CA ALA A 89 -0.58 11.98 9.05
C ALA A 89 -0.75 10.70 8.21
N LEU A 90 -0.61 10.82 6.89
CA LEU A 90 -0.69 9.73 5.93
C LEU A 90 0.60 9.63 5.11
N ALA A 91 1.35 8.54 5.23
CA ALA A 91 2.51 8.25 4.39
C ALA A 91 2.22 7.06 3.46
N LEU A 92 2.40 7.25 2.18
CA LEU A 92 2.10 6.26 1.14
C LEU A 92 3.38 5.88 0.38
N LEU A 93 3.69 4.61 0.36
CA LEU A 93 4.87 4.05 -0.31
C LEU A 93 4.42 3.25 -1.53
N ALA A 94 4.78 3.69 -2.73
CA ALA A 94 4.37 3.07 -3.99
C ALA A 94 2.88 2.69 -4.02
N PRO A 95 1.94 3.60 -3.66
CA PRO A 95 0.55 3.24 -3.41
C PRO A 95 -0.20 2.85 -4.68
N SER A 96 -1.11 1.89 -4.56
CA SER A 96 -2.16 1.71 -5.56
C SER A 96 -3.01 2.98 -5.66
N PRO A 97 -3.35 3.41 -6.89
CA PRO A 97 -4.10 4.64 -7.10
C PRO A 97 -5.57 4.49 -6.69
N PRO A 98 -6.22 5.58 -6.24
CA PRO A 98 -7.66 5.57 -6.02
C PRO A 98 -8.43 5.64 -7.34
N TRP A 99 -9.71 5.31 -7.30
CA TRP A 99 -10.64 5.36 -8.44
C TRP A 99 -10.53 6.69 -9.21
N GLY A 100 -10.41 6.60 -10.53
CA GLY A 100 -10.31 7.76 -11.42
C GLY A 100 -8.94 8.40 -11.50
N VAL A 101 -7.92 7.87 -10.80
CA VAL A 101 -6.51 8.17 -11.06
C VAL A 101 -6.00 7.15 -12.06
N ALA A 102 -5.96 7.53 -13.32
CA ALA A 102 -5.42 6.71 -14.40
C ALA A 102 -4.17 7.38 -14.95
N THR A 103 -3.08 6.63 -14.98
CA THR A 103 -1.94 6.97 -15.81
C THR A 103 -1.68 5.78 -16.72
N TRP A 104 -1.62 6.04 -18.00
CA TRP A 104 -1.47 5.00 -19.01
C TRP A 104 0.02 4.78 -19.26
N SER A 105 0.65 3.86 -18.53
CA SER A 105 1.89 3.25 -19.00
C SER A 105 1.56 1.88 -19.62
N PHE A 106 2.33 1.50 -20.62
CA PHE A 106 2.19 0.18 -21.26
C PHE A 106 2.48 -0.93 -20.24
N GLU A 107 3.41 -0.67 -19.32
CA GLU A 107 3.83 -1.58 -18.26
C GLU A 107 2.72 -1.79 -17.22
N GLU A 108 2.05 -0.71 -16.77
CA GLU A 108 0.87 -0.80 -15.89
C GLU A 108 -0.25 -1.60 -16.56
N ALA A 109 -0.52 -1.28 -17.82
CA ALA A 109 -1.56 -1.97 -18.59
C ALA A 109 -1.24 -3.45 -18.76
N ALA A 110 0.03 -3.81 -19.03
CA ALA A 110 0.45 -5.20 -19.19
C ALA A 110 0.39 -5.97 -17.85
N THR A 111 0.82 -5.36 -16.75
CA THR A 111 0.75 -5.94 -15.40
C THR A 111 -0.71 -6.13 -14.98
N ALA A 112 -1.54 -5.10 -15.14
CA ALA A 112 -2.96 -5.16 -14.87
C ALA A 112 -3.66 -6.21 -15.72
N PHE A 113 -3.33 -6.31 -17.02
CA PHE A 113 -3.92 -7.30 -17.93
C PHE A 113 -3.54 -8.73 -17.53
N GLY A 114 -2.29 -9.00 -17.14
CA GLY A 114 -1.86 -10.31 -16.66
C GLY A 114 -2.65 -10.76 -15.42
N VAL A 115 -2.86 -9.87 -14.47
CA VAL A 115 -3.68 -10.13 -13.27
C VAL A 115 -5.17 -10.24 -13.63
N GLN A 116 -5.65 -9.48 -14.60
CA GLN A 116 -7.05 -9.51 -15.07
C GLN A 116 -7.44 -10.84 -15.69
N VAL A 117 -6.59 -11.41 -16.54
CA VAL A 117 -6.87 -12.68 -17.23
C VAL A 117 -7.00 -13.82 -16.22
N MET A 118 -6.30 -13.75 -15.08
CA MET A 118 -6.36 -14.76 -14.03
C MET A 118 -7.52 -14.61 -13.06
N GLY A 119 -8.07 -13.40 -12.89
CA GLY A 119 -9.01 -13.12 -11.81
C GLY A 119 -10.26 -12.30 -12.14
N ALA A 120 -10.45 -11.82 -13.37
CA ALA A 120 -11.47 -10.85 -13.73
C ALA A 120 -12.92 -11.24 -13.37
N PHE A 121 -13.20 -12.52 -13.21
CA PHE A 121 -14.52 -13.05 -12.88
C PHE A 121 -14.55 -13.86 -11.57
N SER A 122 -13.42 -13.96 -10.86
CA SER A 122 -13.35 -14.67 -9.58
C SER A 122 -13.77 -13.76 -8.43
N THR A 123 -14.57 -14.29 -7.52
CA THR A 123 -14.83 -13.69 -6.19
C THR A 123 -14.07 -14.44 -5.10
N GLY A 124 -13.24 -15.41 -5.49
CA GLY A 124 -12.49 -16.27 -4.59
C GLY A 124 -11.22 -15.65 -4.04
N ALA A 125 -10.39 -16.51 -3.47
CA ALA A 125 -9.01 -16.19 -3.16
C ALA A 125 -8.15 -16.34 -4.43
N MET A 126 -7.26 -15.39 -4.66
CA MET A 126 -6.30 -15.39 -5.76
C MET A 126 -4.91 -15.73 -5.22
N GLU A 127 -4.30 -16.79 -5.73
CA GLU A 127 -2.92 -17.14 -5.40
C GLU A 127 -1.94 -16.13 -6.01
N PRO A 128 -0.85 -15.77 -5.31
CA PRO A 128 0.18 -14.91 -5.87
C PRO A 128 0.90 -15.60 -7.04
N ASP A 129 1.03 -14.91 -8.16
CA ASP A 129 2.00 -15.32 -9.18
C ASP A 129 3.40 -14.96 -8.70
N ARG A 130 4.08 -15.98 -8.13
CA ARG A 130 5.42 -15.81 -7.58
C ARG A 130 6.47 -15.42 -8.62
N GLY A 131 6.24 -15.73 -9.90
CA GLY A 131 7.10 -15.32 -11.01
C GLY A 131 6.97 -13.81 -11.28
N LEU A 132 5.76 -13.31 -11.42
CA LEU A 132 5.48 -11.89 -11.59
C LEU A 132 5.95 -11.07 -10.37
N MET A 133 5.74 -11.58 -9.16
CA MET A 133 6.22 -10.92 -7.95
C MET A 133 7.75 -10.76 -7.94
N ARG A 134 8.51 -11.81 -8.33
CA ARG A 134 9.97 -11.72 -8.46
C ARG A 134 10.41 -10.73 -9.54
N MET A 135 9.68 -10.66 -10.64
CA MET A 135 10.06 -9.89 -11.81
C MET A 135 9.75 -8.39 -11.67
N TYR A 136 8.67 -8.03 -11.00
CA TYR A 136 8.16 -6.65 -11.00
C TYR A 136 8.10 -6.02 -9.61
N SER A 137 7.70 -6.76 -8.57
CA SER A 137 7.52 -6.18 -7.24
C SER A 137 8.75 -6.30 -6.35
N LEU A 138 9.54 -7.38 -6.52
CA LEU A 138 10.69 -7.73 -5.68
C LEU A 138 11.99 -7.74 -6.49
N ASP A 139 11.99 -7.15 -7.67
CA ASP A 139 13.04 -7.24 -8.68
C ASP A 139 14.41 -6.73 -8.21
N ARG A 140 14.43 -5.76 -7.30
CA ARG A 140 15.66 -5.13 -6.80
C ARG A 140 16.12 -5.63 -5.43
N MET A 141 15.39 -6.56 -4.84
CA MET A 141 15.85 -7.19 -3.59
C MET A 141 17.05 -8.11 -3.84
N SER A 142 17.86 -8.32 -2.81
CA SER A 142 18.88 -9.38 -2.85
C SER A 142 18.21 -10.74 -3.15
N PRO A 143 18.89 -11.69 -3.81
CA PRO A 143 18.30 -12.99 -4.12
C PRO A 143 17.73 -13.69 -2.88
N ASP A 144 18.46 -13.70 -1.77
CA ASP A 144 18.06 -14.38 -0.53
C ASP A 144 16.85 -13.71 0.13
N ASP A 145 16.85 -12.39 0.25
CA ASP A 145 15.73 -11.63 0.80
C ASP A 145 14.48 -11.78 -0.07
N ARG A 146 14.65 -11.79 -1.39
CA ARG A 146 13.56 -11.97 -2.34
C ARG A 146 12.91 -13.34 -2.18
N GLU A 147 13.69 -14.43 -2.12
CA GLU A 147 13.12 -15.76 -1.93
C GLU A 147 12.48 -15.91 -0.54
N ALA A 148 13.05 -15.31 0.48
CA ALA A 148 12.44 -15.27 1.82
C ALA A 148 11.07 -14.54 1.79
N ALA A 149 10.98 -13.41 1.09
CA ALA A 149 9.71 -12.69 0.91
C ALA A 149 8.70 -13.51 0.10
N VAL A 150 9.12 -14.11 -1.03
CA VAL A 150 8.28 -14.95 -1.89
C VAL A 150 7.70 -16.14 -1.14
N ALA A 151 8.47 -16.75 -0.24
CA ALA A 151 8.01 -17.88 0.58
C ALA A 151 6.86 -17.49 1.53
N ARG A 152 6.78 -16.23 1.94
CA ARG A 152 5.76 -15.69 2.86
C ARG A 152 4.51 -15.14 2.16
N LEU A 153 4.48 -15.10 0.83
CA LEU A 153 3.31 -14.61 0.08
C LEU A 153 2.09 -15.50 0.31
N ARG A 154 0.94 -14.86 0.47
CA ARG A 154 -0.36 -15.47 0.77
C ARG A 154 -1.39 -15.09 -0.30
N PRO A 155 -2.50 -15.83 -0.41
CA PRO A 155 -3.61 -15.47 -1.27
C PRO A 155 -4.17 -14.08 -0.95
N GLU A 156 -4.67 -13.39 -1.98
CA GLU A 156 -5.35 -12.10 -1.88
C GLU A 156 -6.80 -12.21 -2.36
N SER A 157 -7.65 -11.28 -1.96
CA SER A 157 -9.02 -11.19 -2.45
C SER A 157 -9.07 -10.82 -3.92
N ALA A 158 -9.65 -11.68 -4.76
CA ALA A 158 -9.90 -11.36 -6.15
C ALA A 158 -10.85 -10.15 -6.29
N THR A 159 -11.75 -9.93 -5.33
CA THR A 159 -12.63 -8.76 -5.28
C THR A 159 -11.82 -7.48 -5.06
N ALA A 160 -10.94 -7.45 -4.04
CA ALA A 160 -10.09 -6.30 -3.76
C ALA A 160 -9.13 -5.98 -4.93
N ILE A 161 -8.53 -7.01 -5.54
CA ILE A 161 -7.69 -6.85 -6.73
C ILE A 161 -8.49 -6.23 -7.89
N ARG A 162 -9.71 -6.72 -8.17
CA ARG A 162 -10.57 -6.17 -9.22
C ARG A 162 -10.97 -4.73 -8.94
N GLU A 163 -11.38 -4.40 -7.73
CA GLU A 163 -11.75 -3.03 -7.33
C GLU A 163 -10.57 -2.06 -7.46
N THR A 164 -9.35 -2.55 -7.31
CA THR A 164 -8.12 -1.76 -7.45
C THR A 164 -7.69 -1.61 -8.91
N LEU A 165 -7.57 -2.71 -9.65
CA LEU A 165 -7.02 -2.71 -11.01
C LEU A 165 -8.05 -2.42 -12.08
N ASN A 166 -9.31 -2.81 -11.87
CA ASN A 166 -10.42 -2.63 -12.80
C ASN A 166 -11.42 -1.58 -12.31
N TRP A 167 -10.93 -0.55 -11.64
CA TRP A 167 -11.75 0.49 -11.03
C TRP A 167 -12.78 1.11 -11.99
N TRP A 168 -12.51 1.17 -13.31
CA TRP A 168 -13.45 1.65 -14.34
C TRP A 168 -14.67 0.73 -14.57
N LEU A 169 -14.60 -0.53 -14.09
CA LEU A 169 -15.74 -1.47 -14.09
C LEU A 169 -16.53 -1.44 -12.78
N ASP A 170 -16.10 -0.65 -11.80
CA ASP A 170 -16.79 -0.49 -10.52
C ASP A 170 -17.71 0.73 -10.54
N PRO A 171 -19.04 0.53 -10.75
CA PRO A 171 -20.02 1.61 -10.79
C PRO A 171 -20.23 2.26 -9.42
N PHE A 172 -19.83 1.61 -8.33
CA PHE A 172 -19.96 2.11 -6.96
C PHE A 172 -18.78 2.99 -6.53
N MET A 173 -17.74 3.08 -7.38
CA MET A 173 -16.51 3.84 -7.08
C MET A 173 -15.93 3.51 -5.71
N THR A 174 -15.89 2.21 -5.37
CA THR A 174 -15.52 1.69 -4.03
C THR A 174 -14.18 2.23 -3.55
N THR A 175 -13.22 2.39 -4.47
CA THR A 175 -11.87 2.90 -4.16
C THR A 175 -11.72 4.42 -4.36
N SER A 176 -12.83 5.17 -4.49
CA SER A 176 -12.78 6.61 -4.69
C SER A 176 -12.24 7.35 -3.47
N VAL A 177 -11.30 8.25 -3.70
CA VAL A 177 -10.80 9.22 -2.72
C VAL A 177 -10.94 10.61 -3.33
N GLY A 178 -11.83 11.40 -2.75
CA GLY A 178 -12.10 12.77 -3.21
C GLY A 178 -10.98 13.73 -2.84
N ALA A 179 -10.80 14.78 -3.62
CA ALA A 179 -9.90 15.87 -3.26
C ALA A 179 -10.32 16.48 -1.91
N GLY A 180 -9.35 16.70 -1.01
CA GLY A 180 -9.61 17.28 0.32
C GLY A 180 -10.37 16.35 1.29
N SER A 181 -10.62 15.08 0.93
CA SER A 181 -11.31 14.13 1.81
C SER A 181 -10.43 13.55 2.91
N ILE A 182 -9.11 13.75 2.83
CA ILE A 182 -8.14 13.39 3.86
C ILE A 182 -7.77 14.65 4.62
N GLY A 183 -8.24 14.75 5.87
CA GLY A 183 -8.06 15.91 6.73
C GLY A 183 -6.71 15.94 7.47
N ALA A 184 -5.67 15.34 6.91
CA ALA A 184 -4.35 15.24 7.52
C ALA A 184 -3.26 15.46 6.46
N PRO A 185 -2.05 15.92 6.85
CA PRO A 185 -0.91 15.98 5.94
C PRO A 185 -0.63 14.63 5.28
N ALA A 186 -0.26 14.65 4.00
CA ALA A 186 0.02 13.43 3.24
C ALA A 186 1.36 13.52 2.50
N LEU A 187 2.11 12.40 2.54
CA LEU A 187 3.34 12.20 1.78
C LEU A 187 3.18 10.94 0.91
N VAL A 188 3.52 11.06 -0.36
CA VAL A 188 3.56 9.94 -1.30
C VAL A 188 4.99 9.76 -1.81
N ILE A 189 5.53 8.57 -1.65
CA ILE A 189 6.88 8.20 -2.13
C ILE A 189 6.75 7.07 -3.16
N ALA A 190 7.43 7.21 -4.29
CA ALA A 190 7.53 6.16 -5.32
C ALA A 190 8.98 5.82 -5.63
N GLY A 191 9.25 4.58 -6.01
CA GLY A 191 10.53 4.23 -6.62
C GLY A 191 10.62 4.78 -8.05
N GLU A 192 11.78 5.32 -8.43
CA GLU A 192 11.99 5.88 -9.78
C GLU A 192 11.75 4.84 -10.88
N ARG A 193 12.03 3.56 -10.58
CA ARG A 193 11.94 2.43 -11.51
C ARG A 193 10.73 1.52 -11.24
N ASP A 194 9.79 1.99 -10.43
CA ASP A 194 8.58 1.23 -10.17
C ASP A 194 7.73 1.09 -11.44
N VAL A 195 7.56 -0.13 -11.90
CA VAL A 195 6.72 -0.48 -13.06
C VAL A 195 5.35 -1.00 -12.65
N VAL A 196 5.16 -1.32 -11.34
CA VAL A 196 3.86 -1.75 -10.80
C VAL A 196 2.97 -0.53 -10.56
N HIS A 197 3.52 0.49 -9.90
CA HIS A 197 2.88 1.80 -9.71
C HIS A 197 3.88 2.91 -10.06
N PRO A 198 3.99 3.27 -11.34
CA PRO A 198 4.97 4.25 -11.80
C PRO A 198 4.91 5.58 -11.05
N PRO A 199 6.03 6.32 -10.98
CA PRO A 199 6.07 7.63 -10.35
C PRO A 199 5.00 8.61 -10.83
N THR A 200 4.56 8.48 -12.09
CA THR A 200 3.48 9.28 -12.67
C THR A 200 2.14 9.01 -11.99
N THR A 201 1.82 7.74 -11.72
CA THR A 201 0.62 7.31 -10.99
C THR A 201 0.66 7.76 -9.54
N ALA A 202 1.81 7.58 -8.88
CA ALA A 202 2.00 8.02 -7.51
C ALA A 202 1.90 9.55 -7.37
N ARG A 203 2.43 10.31 -8.32
CA ARG A 203 2.30 11.78 -8.39
C ARG A 203 0.83 12.19 -8.55
N ALA A 204 0.10 11.57 -9.47
CA ALA A 204 -1.32 11.85 -9.68
C ALA A 204 -2.16 11.51 -8.43
N THR A 205 -1.76 10.45 -7.70
CA THR A 205 -2.36 10.12 -6.40
C THR A 205 -2.08 11.22 -5.37
N ALA A 206 -0.83 11.70 -5.27
CA ALA A 206 -0.47 12.79 -4.37
C ALA A 206 -1.27 14.08 -4.68
N GLU A 207 -1.37 14.45 -5.95
CA GLU A 207 -2.14 15.61 -6.39
C GLU A 207 -3.63 15.46 -6.03
N ARG A 208 -4.20 14.27 -6.23
CA ARG A 208 -5.59 13.97 -5.88
C ARG A 208 -5.89 14.17 -4.39
N ILE A 209 -4.97 13.76 -3.51
CA ILE A 209 -5.17 13.85 -2.06
C ILE A 209 -4.60 15.14 -1.44
N GLY A 210 -3.98 16.01 -2.24
CA GLY A 210 -3.33 17.23 -1.76
C GLY A 210 -2.05 16.97 -0.98
N GLY A 211 -1.35 15.86 -1.26
CA GLY A 211 -0.13 15.43 -0.59
C GLY A 211 1.16 15.88 -1.28
N ARG A 212 2.25 15.85 -0.53
CA ARG A 212 3.61 16.00 -1.06
C ARG A 212 4.00 14.73 -1.83
N PHE A 213 4.72 14.88 -2.93
CA PHE A 213 5.26 13.78 -3.72
C PHE A 213 6.78 13.78 -3.71
N GLU A 214 7.38 12.60 -3.52
CA GLU A 214 8.82 12.37 -3.63
C GLU A 214 9.13 11.10 -4.42
N THR A 215 10.30 11.06 -5.06
CA THR A 215 10.79 9.89 -5.81
C THR A 215 12.09 9.41 -5.18
N MET A 216 12.24 8.07 -5.04
CA MET A 216 13.47 7.43 -4.58
C MET A 216 14.31 6.99 -5.78
N PRO A 217 15.46 7.62 -6.01
CA PRO A 217 16.31 7.30 -7.16
C PRO A 217 16.76 5.84 -7.16
N GLY A 218 16.68 5.19 -8.31
CA GLY A 218 17.15 3.82 -8.53
C GLY A 218 16.32 2.72 -7.85
N MET A 219 15.32 3.05 -7.02
CA MET A 219 14.43 2.09 -6.36
C MET A 219 13.26 1.70 -7.25
N SER A 220 12.70 0.51 -6.99
CA SER A 220 11.52 -0.03 -7.67
C SER A 220 10.30 -0.05 -6.73
N HIS A 221 9.49 -1.11 -6.79
CA HIS A 221 8.21 -1.19 -6.06
C HIS A 221 8.39 -1.49 -4.57
N TRP A 222 9.35 -2.35 -4.20
CA TRP A 222 9.50 -2.84 -2.82
C TRP A 222 10.32 -1.88 -1.94
N LEU A 223 9.83 -0.65 -1.77
CA LEU A 223 10.49 0.39 -0.96
C LEU A 223 10.74 -0.02 0.50
N LEU A 224 10.14 -1.15 0.93
CA LEU A 224 10.22 -1.66 2.30
C LEU A 224 11.48 -2.49 2.58
N GLY A 225 12.22 -2.93 1.55
CA GLY A 225 13.29 -3.88 1.77
C GLY A 225 14.31 -4.01 0.65
N GLU A 226 14.19 -3.29 -0.45
CA GLU A 226 15.25 -3.21 -1.45
C GLU A 226 16.39 -2.26 -0.99
N PRO A 227 17.59 -2.32 -1.57
CA PRO A 227 18.69 -1.43 -1.21
C PRO A 227 18.27 0.04 -1.22
N GLY A 228 18.49 0.74 -0.10
CA GLY A 228 18.05 2.13 0.09
C GLY A 228 16.75 2.27 0.91
N TRP A 229 16.18 1.18 1.41
CA TRP A 229 14.98 1.22 2.26
C TRP A 229 15.17 2.10 3.52
N GLU A 230 16.38 2.17 4.05
CA GLU A 230 16.73 3.02 5.21
C GLU A 230 16.48 4.51 4.90
N ASP A 231 16.83 4.95 3.68
CA ASP A 231 16.59 6.32 3.23
C ASP A 231 15.10 6.61 3.09
N VAL A 232 14.30 5.63 2.65
CA VAL A 232 12.84 5.78 2.60
C VAL A 232 12.28 5.97 4.01
N ALA A 233 12.68 5.14 4.98
CA ALA A 233 12.26 5.27 6.37
C ALA A 233 12.68 6.62 6.96
N ALA A 234 13.92 7.05 6.72
CA ALA A 234 14.45 8.34 7.18
C ALA A 234 13.68 9.53 6.59
N ARG A 235 13.30 9.48 5.31
CA ARG A 235 12.48 10.53 4.67
C ARG A 235 11.11 10.65 5.30
N VAL A 236 10.43 9.53 5.53
CA VAL A 236 9.13 9.54 6.23
C VAL A 236 9.26 10.14 7.63
N LEU A 237 10.27 9.70 8.42
CA LEU A 237 10.50 10.22 9.77
C LEU A 237 10.86 11.71 9.78
N THR A 238 11.68 12.17 8.84
CA THR A 238 12.04 13.59 8.68
C THR A 238 10.81 14.43 8.36
N TRP A 239 9.96 13.97 7.45
CA TRP A 239 8.72 14.63 7.09
C TRP A 239 7.76 14.69 8.29
N LEU A 240 7.54 13.59 9.00
CA LEU A 240 6.70 13.56 10.20
C LEU A 240 7.17 14.54 11.28
N SER A 241 8.49 14.65 11.47
CA SER A 241 9.06 15.62 12.42
C SER A 241 8.84 17.06 12.01
N ALA A 242 8.79 17.34 10.69
CA ALA A 242 8.50 18.69 10.19
C ALA A 242 7.01 19.03 10.36
N GLU A 243 6.10 18.10 10.08
CA GLU A 243 4.66 18.28 10.27
C GLU A 243 4.29 18.49 11.74
N ALA A 244 4.91 17.74 12.67
CA ALA A 244 4.70 17.93 14.10
C ALA A 244 5.12 19.33 14.56
N LYS A 245 6.20 19.89 14.01
CA LYS A 245 6.65 21.27 14.31
C LYS A 245 5.74 22.34 13.71
N ALA A 246 5.11 22.08 12.56
CA ALA A 246 4.20 23.01 11.93
C ALA A 246 2.83 23.09 12.64
N ALA A 247 2.47 22.06 13.38
CA ALA A 247 1.22 21.95 14.13
C ALA A 247 1.31 22.49 15.58
N ALA A 248 2.54 22.74 16.09
CA ALA A 248 2.81 23.24 17.44
C ALA A 248 2.87 24.77 17.48
#